data_4813aa3443534ba25163a850008aceca
#
_entry.id   4813aa3443534ba25163a850008aceca
#
_cell.length_a   1.000
_cell.length_b   1.000
_cell.length_c   1.000
_cell.angle_alpha   90.00
_cell.angle_beta   90.00
_cell.angle_gamma   90.00
#
_symmetry.space_group_name_H-M   'P 1'
#
loop_
_entity.id
_entity.type
_entity.pdbx_description
1 polymer ?
#
loop_
_entity_poly.entity_id
_entity_poly.type
_entity_poly.pdbx_seq_one_letter_code
_entity_poly.pdbx_strand_id
1 'polypeptide(L)'
;LYAWGFGCCGRLGYNTSVNKSSPVSVVGGFTDWLQVSAGACQNLAVRANGTAWAWGQNNTGGLGDNTIIAKSSPVSVVGGFTDWCQVSVNSHSLGVRQNGTAWAWGCNTQGRLGDNSIVNKSSPVSVVGGFTDWCQVSAGGAHSLGLRLNGSAWAWGCNVSGQFGNNSTVSSSSPVSVVGGFTDWCQVSAGNDHSLAVRQNGTAWAWGAGGNGRLGDNTAFVKSSPVSVAGGLTGWCQVSAASGRGFAINVRKKGF
;
A
#
# COMPACT_ATOMS: atom_id res chain seq x y z
N LEU A 1 10.62 -13.95 11.75
CA LEU A 1 10.59 -13.34 10.44
C LEU A 1 11.92 -13.55 9.73
N TYR A 2 11.88 -13.91 8.44
CA TYR A 2 13.05 -14.14 7.61
C TYR A 2 13.03 -13.24 6.39
N ALA A 3 14.22 -12.86 5.90
CA ALA A 3 14.40 -12.05 4.71
C ALA A 3 15.56 -12.59 3.86
N TRP A 4 15.53 -12.38 2.55
CA TRP A 4 16.60 -12.73 1.61
C TRP A 4 16.55 -11.84 0.37
N GLY A 5 17.60 -11.84 -0.41
CA GLY A 5 17.73 -11.07 -1.65
C GLY A 5 18.72 -9.91 -1.51
N PHE A 6 18.42 -8.79 -2.13
CA PHE A 6 19.25 -7.59 -2.16
C PHE A 6 19.23 -6.85 -0.83
N GLY A 7 20.41 -6.72 -0.18
CA GLY A 7 20.57 -6.22 1.19
C GLY A 7 20.88 -4.72 1.32
N CYS A 8 21.07 -3.99 0.21
CA CYS A 8 21.44 -2.57 0.25
C CYS A 8 20.59 -1.77 1.23
N CYS A 9 21.22 -0.81 1.90
CA CYS A 9 20.58 0.09 2.89
C CYS A 9 19.95 -0.65 4.08
N GLY A 10 20.36 -1.90 4.36
CA GLY A 10 19.87 -2.67 5.49
C GLY A 10 18.47 -3.26 5.34
N ARG A 11 17.91 -3.31 4.12
CA ARG A 11 16.52 -3.76 3.89
C ARG A 11 16.22 -5.20 4.29
N LEU A 12 17.23 -6.05 4.53
CA LEU A 12 17.01 -7.41 5.02
C LEU A 12 16.86 -7.47 6.56
N GLY A 13 17.15 -6.41 7.29
CA GLY A 13 16.88 -6.29 8.72
C GLY A 13 17.74 -7.20 9.62
N TYR A 14 18.91 -7.65 9.15
CA TYR A 14 19.79 -8.54 9.90
C TYR A 14 21.12 -7.88 10.34
N ASN A 15 21.08 -6.57 10.53
CA ASN A 15 22.15 -5.71 11.04
C ASN A 15 23.33 -5.48 10.09
N THR A 16 23.15 -5.77 8.79
CA THR A 16 24.13 -5.47 7.75
C THR A 16 23.45 -5.09 6.44
N SER A 17 24.25 -4.67 5.44
CA SER A 17 23.74 -4.32 4.09
C SER A 17 24.17 -5.36 3.02
N VAL A 18 24.61 -6.56 3.41
CA VAL A 18 25.08 -7.60 2.50
C VAL A 18 23.90 -8.35 1.89
N ASN A 19 23.99 -8.71 0.60
CA ASN A 19 23.00 -9.55 -0.09
C ASN A 19 22.95 -10.96 0.50
N LYS A 20 21.79 -11.58 0.48
CA LYS A 20 21.60 -12.99 0.90
C LYS A 20 20.84 -13.77 -0.15
N SER A 21 21.42 -14.89 -0.58
CA SER A 21 20.80 -15.85 -1.49
C SER A 21 19.96 -16.91 -0.75
N SER A 22 19.98 -16.91 0.59
CA SER A 22 19.19 -17.79 1.45
C SER A 22 18.52 -16.98 2.57
N PRO A 23 17.42 -17.47 3.15
CA PRO A 23 16.74 -16.79 4.25
C PRO A 23 17.63 -16.52 5.44
N VAL A 24 17.65 -15.28 5.94
CA VAL A 24 18.31 -14.88 7.18
C VAL A 24 17.26 -14.36 8.16
N SER A 25 17.47 -14.60 9.45
CA SER A 25 16.57 -14.08 10.49
C SER A 25 16.68 -12.56 10.60
N VAL A 26 15.53 -11.89 10.60
CA VAL A 26 15.46 -10.47 10.96
C VAL A 26 15.80 -10.35 12.46
N VAL A 27 16.73 -9.44 12.79
CA VAL A 27 17.21 -9.27 14.18
C VAL A 27 16.15 -8.62 15.07
N GLY A 28 16.36 -8.69 16.39
CA GLY A 28 15.46 -8.11 17.41
C GLY A 28 14.80 -9.16 18.29
N GLY A 29 14.91 -10.46 17.96
CA GLY A 29 14.40 -11.56 18.77
C GLY A 29 12.87 -11.66 18.86
N PHE A 30 12.14 -10.92 18.03
CA PHE A 30 10.68 -10.93 18.05
C PHE A 30 10.12 -12.15 17.32
N THR A 31 9.19 -12.86 17.97
CA THR A 31 8.55 -14.07 17.45
C THR A 31 7.06 -13.86 17.11
N ASP A 32 6.51 -12.71 17.42
CA ASP A 32 5.10 -12.35 17.36
C ASP A 32 4.72 -11.39 16.21
N TRP A 33 5.42 -11.48 15.09
CA TRP A 33 5.08 -10.74 13.89
C TRP A 33 3.73 -11.20 13.30
N LEU A 34 2.78 -10.29 13.11
CA LEU A 34 1.47 -10.55 12.50
C LEU A 34 1.45 -10.23 11.01
N GLN A 35 2.06 -9.11 10.62
CA GLN A 35 2.05 -8.65 9.24
C GLN A 35 3.42 -8.09 8.86
N VAL A 36 3.81 -8.28 7.61
CA VAL A 36 4.96 -7.61 7.00
C VAL A 36 4.54 -7.06 5.63
N SER A 37 5.02 -5.88 5.32
CA SER A 37 4.93 -5.27 4.00
C SER A 37 6.33 -4.90 3.54
N ALA A 38 6.72 -5.39 2.35
CA ALA A 38 8.01 -5.12 1.74
C ALA A 38 7.85 -4.10 0.61
N GLY A 39 8.52 -2.98 0.72
CA GLY A 39 8.60 -1.95 -0.31
C GLY A 39 9.86 -2.06 -1.16
N ALA A 40 10.07 -1.08 -2.03
CA ALA A 40 11.23 -1.06 -2.93
C ALA A 40 12.57 -1.02 -2.16
N CYS A 41 12.64 -0.26 -1.08
CA CYS A 41 13.88 -0.02 -0.33
C CYS A 41 13.73 -0.09 1.19
N GLN A 42 12.53 -0.28 1.70
CA GLN A 42 12.20 -0.28 3.12
C GLN A 42 11.12 -1.31 3.42
N ASN A 43 11.02 -1.73 4.66
CA ASN A 43 10.04 -2.69 5.12
C ASN A 43 9.32 -2.14 6.34
N LEU A 44 8.10 -2.62 6.52
CA LEU A 44 7.22 -2.25 7.62
C LEU A 44 6.53 -3.52 8.14
N ALA A 45 6.45 -3.68 9.44
CA ALA A 45 5.82 -4.85 10.05
C ALA A 45 5.04 -4.46 11.31
N VAL A 46 4.02 -5.25 11.63
CA VAL A 46 3.21 -5.13 12.84
C VAL A 46 3.39 -6.37 13.69
N ARG A 47 3.54 -6.18 15.01
CA ARG A 47 3.61 -7.24 16.01
C ARG A 47 2.24 -7.50 16.64
N ALA A 48 2.08 -8.64 17.28
CA ALA A 48 0.84 -9.04 17.98
C ALA A 48 0.42 -8.05 19.08
N ASN A 49 1.39 -7.32 19.65
CA ASN A 49 1.12 -6.27 20.63
C ASN A 49 0.69 -4.93 20.01
N GLY A 50 0.41 -4.92 18.69
CA GLY A 50 -0.05 -3.76 17.96
C GLY A 50 1.02 -2.69 17.67
N THR A 51 2.30 -2.93 17.97
CA THR A 51 3.38 -2.00 17.63
C THR A 51 3.84 -2.18 16.19
N ALA A 52 4.17 -1.06 15.51
CA ALA A 52 4.74 -1.08 14.16
C ALA A 52 6.26 -0.86 14.20
N TRP A 53 6.97 -1.58 13.32
CA TRP A 53 8.42 -1.59 13.20
C TRP A 53 8.83 -1.45 11.74
N ALA A 54 9.93 -0.74 11.48
CA ALA A 54 10.42 -0.47 10.13
C ALA A 54 11.94 -0.61 10.03
N TRP A 55 12.47 -0.92 8.83
CA TRP A 55 13.89 -0.98 8.53
C TRP A 55 14.16 -0.83 7.05
N GLY A 56 15.40 -0.53 6.69
CA GLY A 56 15.84 -0.27 5.33
C GLY A 56 16.21 1.19 5.10
N GLN A 57 16.02 1.67 3.89
CA GLN A 57 16.30 3.04 3.49
C GLN A 57 15.37 4.05 4.20
N ASN A 58 15.90 5.25 4.54
CA ASN A 58 15.13 6.25 5.30
C ASN A 58 15.35 7.71 4.87
N ASN A 59 15.94 7.97 3.73
CA ASN A 59 16.29 9.32 3.29
C ASN A 59 15.11 10.31 3.15
N THR A 60 13.88 9.82 3.17
CA THR A 60 12.63 10.61 3.14
C THR A 60 11.79 10.43 4.41
N GLY A 61 12.31 9.76 5.44
CA GLY A 61 11.60 9.51 6.69
C GLY A 61 10.64 8.31 6.64
N GLY A 62 10.79 7.42 5.64
CA GLY A 62 9.86 6.29 5.41
C GLY A 62 9.83 5.24 6.51
N LEU A 63 10.79 5.23 7.44
CA LEU A 63 10.76 4.35 8.61
C LEU A 63 9.87 4.88 9.74
N GLY A 64 9.53 6.17 9.74
CA GLY A 64 8.65 6.74 10.75
C GLY A 64 9.27 6.81 12.15
N ASP A 65 10.60 6.80 12.26
CA ASP A 65 11.36 6.81 13.52
C ASP A 65 11.82 8.21 13.94
N ASN A 66 11.24 9.26 13.32
CA ASN A 66 11.60 10.66 13.49
C ASN A 66 13.02 10.99 13.01
N THR A 67 13.62 10.15 12.17
CA THR A 67 14.93 10.36 11.54
C THR A 67 14.83 10.21 10.02
N ILE A 68 15.93 10.49 9.33
CA ILE A 68 16.13 10.21 7.90
C ILE A 68 17.32 9.26 7.68
N ILE A 69 17.71 8.53 8.73
CA ILE A 69 18.89 7.64 8.74
C ILE A 69 18.44 6.21 8.49
N ALA A 70 19.00 5.56 7.47
CA ALA A 70 18.73 4.15 7.17
C ALA A 70 19.04 3.23 8.37
N LYS A 71 18.26 2.18 8.53
CA LYS A 71 18.42 1.20 9.61
C LYS A 71 18.56 -0.20 9.05
N SER A 72 19.60 -0.91 9.46
CA SER A 72 19.82 -2.32 9.08
C SER A 72 19.17 -3.32 10.04
N SER A 73 18.49 -2.83 11.06
CA SER A 73 17.70 -3.60 12.04
C SER A 73 16.36 -2.91 12.27
N PRO A 74 15.32 -3.64 12.69
CA PRO A 74 14.02 -3.05 12.98
C PRO A 74 14.10 -1.95 14.04
N VAL A 75 13.47 -0.80 13.76
CA VAL A 75 13.25 0.30 14.70
C VAL A 75 11.75 0.53 14.87
N SER A 76 11.32 0.98 16.04
CA SER A 76 9.91 1.27 16.28
C SER A 76 9.47 2.53 15.53
N VAL A 77 8.28 2.47 14.94
CA VAL A 77 7.58 3.65 14.45
C VAL A 77 7.18 4.51 15.65
N VAL A 78 7.50 5.82 15.60
CA VAL A 78 7.23 6.73 16.71
C VAL A 78 5.72 7.07 16.83
N GLY A 79 5.35 7.70 17.97
CA GLY A 79 3.96 8.09 18.24
C GLY A 79 3.34 7.29 19.38
N GLY A 80 4.00 6.22 19.86
CA GLY A 80 3.55 5.43 21.01
C GLY A 80 2.27 4.61 20.76
N PHE A 81 1.89 4.42 19.49
CA PHE A 81 0.69 3.65 19.15
C PHE A 81 0.95 2.15 19.29
N THR A 82 0.00 1.47 19.95
CA THR A 82 0.04 0.01 20.20
C THR A 82 -1.20 -0.70 19.64
N ASP A 83 -1.82 -0.10 18.63
CA ASP A 83 -3.06 -0.57 18.01
C ASP A 83 -3.01 -0.54 16.46
N TRP A 84 -1.81 -0.61 15.87
CA TRP A 84 -1.68 -0.81 14.44
C TRP A 84 -2.25 -2.18 14.07
N CYS A 85 -3.16 -2.22 13.08
CA CYS A 85 -3.78 -3.45 12.59
C CYS A 85 -3.45 -3.77 11.13
N GLN A 86 -3.02 -2.77 10.33
CA GLN A 86 -2.63 -2.97 8.94
C GLN A 86 -1.58 -1.95 8.54
N VAL A 87 -0.58 -2.39 7.77
CA VAL A 87 0.46 -1.52 7.21
C VAL A 87 0.71 -1.85 5.74
N SER A 88 1.14 -0.85 5.00
CA SER A 88 1.54 -0.99 3.60
C SER A 88 2.68 -0.04 3.29
N VAL A 89 3.69 -0.51 2.55
CA VAL A 89 4.86 0.29 2.20
C VAL A 89 5.28 0.09 0.75
N ASN A 90 5.70 1.17 0.12
CA ASN A 90 6.42 1.17 -1.16
C ASN A 90 7.49 2.28 -1.12
N SER A 91 7.28 3.44 -1.70
CA SER A 91 8.15 4.63 -1.57
C SER A 91 7.75 5.52 -0.37
N HIS A 92 6.60 5.28 0.21
CA HIS A 92 6.06 5.87 1.43
C HIS A 92 5.37 4.79 2.24
N SER A 93 5.04 5.07 3.46
CA SER A 93 4.46 4.16 4.43
C SER A 93 3.04 4.60 4.80
N LEU A 94 2.15 3.64 4.91
CA LEU A 94 0.76 3.80 5.34
C LEU A 94 0.45 2.81 6.46
N GLY A 95 -0.44 3.19 7.36
CA GLY A 95 -0.94 2.30 8.38
C GLY A 95 -2.37 2.64 8.79
N VAL A 96 -3.12 1.62 9.19
CA VAL A 96 -4.45 1.73 9.80
C VAL A 96 -4.36 1.27 11.24
N ARG A 97 -4.99 2.02 12.14
CA ARG A 97 -5.12 1.68 13.55
C ARG A 97 -6.47 0.98 13.82
N GLN A 98 -6.57 0.24 14.91
CA GLN A 98 -7.80 -0.46 15.29
C GLN A 98 -9.00 0.49 15.48
N ASN A 99 -8.74 1.76 15.80
CA ASN A 99 -9.79 2.79 15.87
C ASN A 99 -10.26 3.31 14.50
N GLY A 100 -9.81 2.67 13.41
CA GLY A 100 -10.20 3.00 12.03
C GLY A 100 -9.55 4.26 11.46
N THR A 101 -8.56 4.87 12.13
CA THR A 101 -7.83 6.02 11.59
C THR A 101 -6.69 5.57 10.69
N ALA A 102 -6.47 6.28 9.57
CA ALA A 102 -5.34 6.05 8.66
C ALA A 102 -4.23 7.07 8.90
N TRP A 103 -2.98 6.61 8.81
CA TRP A 103 -1.78 7.39 9.04
C TRP A 103 -0.77 7.14 7.92
N ALA A 104 0.08 8.14 7.64
CA ALA A 104 1.05 8.09 6.56
C ALA A 104 2.36 8.77 6.95
N TRP A 105 3.49 8.34 6.35
CA TRP A 105 4.81 8.96 6.54
C TRP A 105 5.75 8.60 5.40
N GLY A 106 6.90 9.26 5.33
CA GLY A 106 7.89 9.07 4.28
C GLY A 106 7.81 10.12 3.18
N CYS A 107 8.06 9.70 1.95
CA CYS A 107 8.07 10.54 0.76
C CYS A 107 6.68 11.13 0.46
N ASN A 108 6.60 12.46 0.27
CA ASN A 108 5.33 13.17 0.02
C ASN A 108 5.36 14.12 -1.19
N THR A 109 6.31 13.97 -2.09
CA THR A 109 6.54 14.91 -3.20
C THR A 109 5.33 15.17 -4.11
N GLN A 110 4.32 14.30 -4.08
CA GLN A 110 3.09 14.41 -4.88
C GLN A 110 1.83 14.30 -4.02
N GLY A 111 1.93 14.57 -2.72
CA GLY A 111 0.80 14.50 -1.79
C GLY A 111 0.37 13.07 -1.42
N ARG A 112 1.25 12.07 -1.60
CA ARG A 112 0.93 10.64 -1.40
C ARG A 112 0.68 10.25 0.05
N LEU A 113 0.95 11.14 1.01
CA LEU A 113 0.61 10.93 2.41
C LEU A 113 -0.85 11.28 2.73
N GLY A 114 -1.51 12.09 1.88
CA GLY A 114 -2.92 12.44 2.10
C GLY A 114 -3.14 13.38 3.28
N ASP A 115 -2.12 14.13 3.69
CA ASP A 115 -2.12 15.06 4.83
C ASP A 115 -2.36 16.52 4.43
N ASN A 116 -2.88 16.75 3.23
CA ASN A 116 -3.07 18.06 2.60
C ASN A 116 -1.76 18.86 2.44
N SER A 117 -0.62 18.16 2.34
CA SER A 117 0.71 18.76 2.09
C SER A 117 1.47 17.97 1.03
N ILE A 118 2.64 18.49 0.64
CA ILE A 118 3.60 17.79 -0.24
C ILE A 118 4.97 17.65 0.45
N VAL A 119 5.02 17.83 1.77
CA VAL A 119 6.25 17.80 2.58
C VAL A 119 6.44 16.40 3.15
N ASN A 120 7.64 15.83 2.96
CA ASN A 120 8.02 14.53 3.55
C ASN A 120 7.86 14.56 5.08
N LYS A 121 7.49 13.43 5.65
CA LYS A 121 7.31 13.27 7.10
C LYS A 121 8.15 12.12 7.64
N SER A 122 8.97 12.37 8.63
CA SER A 122 9.78 11.33 9.30
C SER A 122 9.06 10.66 10.48
N SER A 123 7.83 11.08 10.76
CA SER A 123 6.94 10.50 11.76
C SER A 123 5.52 10.38 11.21
N PRO A 124 4.68 9.46 11.71
CA PRO A 124 3.31 9.32 11.26
C PRO A 124 2.49 10.60 11.39
N VAL A 125 1.77 10.96 10.31
CA VAL A 125 0.77 12.02 10.27
C VAL A 125 -0.58 11.43 9.88
N SER A 126 -1.68 12.00 10.35
CA SER A 126 -3.02 11.53 10.01
C SER A 126 -3.35 11.84 8.55
N VAL A 127 -3.98 10.89 7.86
CA VAL A 127 -4.65 11.14 6.58
C VAL A 127 -5.86 12.03 6.85
N VAL A 128 -5.98 13.14 6.09
CA VAL A 128 -7.07 14.10 6.31
C VAL A 128 -8.43 13.57 5.87
N GLY A 129 -9.51 14.26 6.28
CA GLY A 129 -10.89 13.89 5.95
C GLY A 129 -11.70 13.43 7.16
N GLY A 130 -11.06 13.22 8.32
CA GLY A 130 -11.75 12.89 9.58
C GLY A 130 -12.42 11.51 9.62
N PHE A 131 -12.08 10.63 8.69
CA PHE A 131 -12.66 9.28 8.65
C PHE A 131 -12.05 8.38 9.73
N THR A 132 -12.91 7.62 10.41
CA THR A 132 -12.54 6.69 11.49
C THR A 132 -12.99 5.25 11.19
N ASP A 133 -13.14 4.93 9.91
CA ASP A 133 -13.60 3.63 9.43
C ASP A 133 -12.73 3.09 8.27
N TRP A 134 -11.47 3.52 8.20
CA TRP A 134 -10.51 2.88 7.30
C TRP A 134 -10.26 1.43 7.73
N CYS A 135 -10.34 0.49 6.78
CA CYS A 135 -10.07 -0.93 7.02
C CYS A 135 -8.90 -1.47 6.21
N GLN A 136 -8.50 -0.79 5.13
CA GLN A 136 -7.33 -1.15 4.34
C GLN A 136 -6.68 0.09 3.73
N VAL A 137 -5.34 0.08 3.65
CA VAL A 137 -4.56 1.03 2.86
C VAL A 137 -3.57 0.28 1.97
N SER A 138 -3.23 0.86 0.82
CA SER A 138 -2.25 0.30 -0.11
C SER A 138 -1.37 1.39 -0.69
N ALA A 139 -0.06 1.28 -0.46
CA ALA A 139 0.95 2.22 -0.93
C ALA A 139 1.44 1.83 -2.33
N GLY A 140 1.20 2.68 -3.30
CA GLY A 140 1.73 2.55 -4.66
C GLY A 140 3.08 3.25 -4.86
N GLY A 141 3.52 3.35 -6.11
CA GLY A 141 4.76 4.06 -6.45
C GLY A 141 4.68 5.54 -6.09
N ALA A 142 3.61 6.20 -6.48
CA ALA A 142 3.41 7.64 -6.28
C ALA A 142 2.00 8.02 -5.79
N HIS A 143 1.12 7.05 -5.59
CA HIS A 143 -0.25 7.24 -5.11
C HIS A 143 -0.56 6.26 -3.98
N SER A 144 -1.64 6.50 -3.30
CA SER A 144 -2.17 5.68 -2.21
C SER A 144 -3.62 5.34 -2.48
N LEU A 145 -4.03 4.17 -2.05
CA LEU A 145 -5.43 3.74 -2.01
C LEU A 145 -5.84 3.48 -0.56
N GLY A 146 -7.09 3.75 -0.26
CA GLY A 146 -7.73 3.40 0.99
C GLY A 146 -9.12 2.83 0.78
N LEU A 147 -9.49 1.86 1.59
CA LEU A 147 -10.81 1.25 1.63
C LEU A 147 -11.43 1.51 3.00
N ARG A 148 -12.69 1.92 3.00
CA ARG A 148 -13.46 2.14 4.22
C ARG A 148 -14.41 0.96 4.50
N LEU A 149 -14.82 0.79 5.75
CA LEU A 149 -15.75 -0.28 6.17
C LEU A 149 -17.11 -0.22 5.44
N ASN A 150 -17.50 0.96 4.97
CA ASN A 150 -18.71 1.12 4.16
C ASN A 150 -18.54 0.66 2.71
N GLY A 151 -17.41 0.05 2.37
CA GLY A 151 -17.08 -0.45 1.03
C GLY A 151 -16.71 0.62 0.01
N SER A 152 -16.56 1.89 0.39
CA SER A 152 -16.08 2.94 -0.52
C SER A 152 -14.55 2.93 -0.65
N ALA A 153 -14.04 3.09 -1.87
CA ALA A 153 -12.60 3.22 -2.15
C ALA A 153 -12.22 4.69 -2.38
N TRP A 154 -11.03 5.04 -1.92
CA TRP A 154 -10.47 6.39 -1.97
C TRP A 154 -9.03 6.34 -2.46
N ALA A 155 -8.56 7.44 -3.09
CA ALA A 155 -7.21 7.55 -3.61
C ALA A 155 -6.64 8.96 -3.38
N TRP A 156 -5.31 9.08 -3.28
CA TRP A 156 -4.58 10.35 -3.16
C TRP A 156 -3.14 10.21 -3.64
N GLY A 157 -2.46 11.34 -3.84
CA GLY A 157 -1.10 11.40 -4.38
C GLY A 157 -1.06 11.78 -5.84
N CYS A 158 -0.25 11.09 -6.64
CA CYS A 158 -0.12 11.28 -8.07
C CYS A 158 -1.29 10.67 -8.84
N ASN A 159 -1.83 11.42 -9.82
CA ASN A 159 -2.94 10.96 -10.66
C ASN A 159 -2.74 11.18 -12.16
N VAL A 160 -1.54 11.49 -12.60
CA VAL A 160 -1.25 11.85 -14.01
C VAL A 160 -1.61 10.76 -15.03
N SER A 161 -1.75 9.51 -14.57
CA SER A 161 -2.19 8.37 -15.38
C SER A 161 -3.60 7.88 -14.98
N GLY A 162 -4.39 8.66 -14.23
CA GLY A 162 -5.72 8.26 -13.80
C GLY A 162 -5.73 7.21 -12.67
N GLN A 163 -4.65 7.12 -11.88
CA GLN A 163 -4.49 6.12 -10.80
C GLN A 163 -5.58 6.20 -9.73
N PHE A 164 -6.27 7.34 -9.61
CA PHE A 164 -7.35 7.53 -8.64
C PHE A 164 -8.65 6.84 -9.05
N GLY A 165 -8.87 6.66 -10.37
CA GLY A 165 -10.15 6.14 -10.84
C GLY A 165 -11.33 7.09 -10.59
N ASN A 166 -11.08 8.40 -10.56
CA ASN A 166 -12.07 9.45 -10.28
C ASN A 166 -12.51 10.24 -11.52
N ASN A 167 -12.27 9.67 -12.70
CA ASN A 167 -12.53 10.28 -14.01
C ASN A 167 -11.74 11.58 -14.25
N SER A 168 -10.58 11.69 -13.62
CA SER A 168 -9.67 12.83 -13.71
C SER A 168 -8.22 12.34 -13.77
N THR A 169 -7.30 13.23 -14.14
CA THR A 169 -5.85 13.04 -14.07
C THR A 169 -5.18 14.07 -13.15
N VAL A 170 -5.98 14.81 -12.38
CA VAL A 170 -5.49 15.82 -11.44
C VAL A 170 -5.08 15.14 -10.13
N SER A 171 -3.83 15.36 -9.71
CA SER A 171 -3.28 14.85 -8.44
C SER A 171 -3.91 15.56 -7.23
N SER A 172 -3.94 14.90 -6.07
CA SER A 172 -4.48 15.47 -4.85
C SER A 172 -3.65 15.06 -3.63
N SER A 173 -3.38 16.00 -2.73
CA SER A 173 -2.73 15.75 -1.43
C SER A 173 -3.71 15.35 -0.32
N SER A 174 -4.98 15.20 -0.66
CA SER A 174 -6.04 14.71 0.23
C SER A 174 -6.87 13.61 -0.44
N PRO A 175 -7.49 12.70 0.32
CA PRO A 175 -8.28 11.61 -0.27
C PRO A 175 -9.43 12.12 -1.15
N VAL A 176 -9.57 11.51 -2.33
CA VAL A 176 -10.70 11.67 -3.24
C VAL A 176 -11.36 10.31 -3.51
N SER A 177 -12.68 10.30 -3.68
CA SER A 177 -13.40 9.03 -3.91
C SER A 177 -13.15 8.48 -5.31
N VAL A 178 -13.04 7.16 -5.42
CA VAL A 178 -13.09 6.43 -6.69
C VAL A 178 -14.53 6.53 -7.24
N VAL A 179 -14.67 6.82 -8.54
CA VAL A 179 -16.01 6.94 -9.17
C VAL A 179 -16.64 5.57 -9.46
N GLY A 180 -17.92 5.60 -9.85
CA GLY A 180 -18.71 4.42 -10.18
C GLY A 180 -19.81 4.10 -9.18
N GLY A 181 -19.85 4.82 -8.04
CA GLY A 181 -20.90 4.66 -7.01
C GLY A 181 -20.88 3.30 -6.31
N PHE A 182 -19.78 2.54 -6.47
CA PHE A 182 -19.66 1.24 -5.81
C PHE A 182 -19.36 1.40 -4.32
N THR A 183 -20.13 0.73 -3.50
CA THR A 183 -20.00 0.69 -2.03
C THR A 183 -19.78 -0.75 -1.54
N ASP A 184 -19.22 -1.60 -2.39
CA ASP A 184 -18.97 -3.00 -2.12
C ASP A 184 -17.55 -3.44 -2.50
N TRP A 185 -16.61 -2.47 -2.56
CA TRP A 185 -15.21 -2.83 -2.66
C TRP A 185 -14.77 -3.59 -1.41
N CYS A 186 -14.07 -4.72 -1.58
CA CYS A 186 -13.59 -5.55 -0.47
C CYS A 186 -12.07 -5.69 -0.43
N GLN A 187 -11.36 -5.27 -1.50
CA GLN A 187 -9.91 -5.20 -1.52
C GLN A 187 -9.44 -4.16 -2.53
N VAL A 188 -8.33 -3.46 -2.21
CA VAL A 188 -7.61 -2.57 -3.11
C VAL A 188 -6.12 -2.91 -3.12
N SER A 189 -5.45 -2.69 -4.26
CA SER A 189 -4.01 -2.86 -4.40
C SER A 189 -3.44 -1.81 -5.35
N ALA A 190 -2.48 -1.04 -4.89
CA ALA A 190 -1.79 0.01 -5.64
C ALA A 190 -0.48 -0.52 -6.23
N GLY A 191 -0.34 -0.45 -7.56
CA GLY A 191 0.92 -0.65 -8.27
C GLY A 191 1.75 0.63 -8.35
N ASN A 192 2.71 0.69 -9.27
CA ASN A 192 3.44 1.95 -9.46
C ASN A 192 2.52 3.06 -9.98
N ASP A 193 1.81 2.81 -11.08
CA ASP A 193 1.01 3.80 -11.80
C ASP A 193 -0.38 3.28 -12.17
N HIS A 194 -0.84 2.21 -11.55
CA HIS A 194 -2.16 1.61 -11.74
C HIS A 194 -2.71 1.07 -10.44
N SER A 195 -3.99 0.86 -10.42
CA SER A 195 -4.76 0.42 -9.26
C SER A 195 -5.62 -0.77 -9.62
N LEU A 196 -5.74 -1.72 -8.72
CA LEU A 196 -6.61 -2.90 -8.82
C LEU A 196 -7.55 -2.93 -7.62
N ALA A 197 -8.75 -3.46 -7.83
CA ALA A 197 -9.71 -3.70 -6.75
C ALA A 197 -10.59 -4.92 -7.02
N VAL A 198 -11.12 -5.51 -5.95
CA VAL A 198 -12.13 -6.56 -6.00
C VAL A 198 -13.38 -6.07 -5.31
N ARG A 199 -14.54 -6.40 -5.87
CA ARG A 199 -15.86 -6.18 -5.28
C ARG A 199 -16.36 -7.44 -4.57
N GLN A 200 -17.26 -7.28 -3.60
CA GLN A 200 -17.87 -8.40 -2.86
C GLN A 200 -18.60 -9.40 -3.76
N ASN A 201 -19.08 -8.97 -4.95
CA ASN A 201 -19.67 -9.85 -5.96
C ASN A 201 -18.63 -10.70 -6.72
N GLY A 202 -17.36 -10.62 -6.34
CA GLY A 202 -16.27 -11.37 -6.95
C GLY A 202 -15.79 -10.84 -8.30
N THR A 203 -16.12 -9.61 -8.69
CA THR A 203 -15.58 -8.99 -9.90
C THR A 203 -14.30 -8.21 -9.60
N ALA A 204 -13.30 -8.31 -10.50
CA ALA A 204 -12.06 -7.56 -10.42
C ALA A 204 -12.10 -6.36 -11.38
N TRP A 205 -11.52 -5.25 -10.92
CA TRP A 205 -11.49 -3.97 -11.60
C TRP A 205 -10.09 -3.36 -11.59
N ALA A 206 -9.76 -2.59 -12.63
CA ALA A 206 -8.46 -1.95 -12.78
C ALA A 206 -8.61 -0.54 -13.35
N TRP A 207 -7.65 0.35 -13.04
CA TRP A 207 -7.57 1.70 -13.61
C TRP A 207 -6.14 2.27 -13.46
N GLY A 208 -5.89 3.41 -14.10
CA GLY A 208 -4.57 4.03 -14.15
C GLY A 208 -3.86 3.75 -15.47
N ALA A 209 -2.54 3.67 -15.43
CA ALA A 209 -1.72 3.39 -16.60
C ALA A 209 -2.03 1.99 -17.18
N GLY A 210 -2.39 1.93 -18.47
CA GLY A 210 -2.75 0.69 -19.15
C GLY A 210 -1.62 0.05 -19.96
N GLY A 211 -0.48 0.70 -20.10
CA GLY A 211 0.65 0.23 -20.90
C GLY A 211 1.03 -1.23 -20.59
N ASN A 212 1.38 -2.00 -21.63
CA ASN A 212 1.68 -3.43 -21.54
C ASN A 212 0.51 -4.30 -21.05
N GLY A 213 -0.74 -3.84 -21.17
CA GLY A 213 -1.93 -4.62 -20.80
C GLY A 213 -2.11 -4.84 -19.30
N ARG A 214 -1.47 -4.03 -18.44
CA ARG A 214 -1.47 -4.24 -16.97
C ARG A 214 -2.83 -4.11 -16.29
N LEU A 215 -3.82 -3.53 -16.98
CA LEU A 215 -5.19 -3.42 -16.49
C LEU A 215 -6.01 -4.69 -16.74
N GLY A 216 -5.57 -5.56 -17.65
CA GLY A 216 -6.28 -6.78 -17.98
C GLY A 216 -7.65 -6.57 -18.65
N ASP A 217 -7.89 -5.43 -19.27
CA ASP A 217 -9.15 -5.03 -19.91
C ASP A 217 -9.14 -5.24 -21.45
N ASN A 218 -8.20 -6.06 -21.94
CA ASN A 218 -7.92 -6.27 -23.38
C ASN A 218 -7.44 -5.03 -24.13
N THR A 219 -7.01 -4.00 -23.42
CA THR A 219 -6.43 -2.78 -24.00
C THR A 219 -5.07 -2.44 -23.38
N ALA A 220 -4.36 -1.50 -24.00
CA ALA A 220 -3.14 -0.92 -23.43
C ALA A 220 -3.29 0.58 -23.14
N PHE A 221 -4.52 1.07 -23.04
CA PHE A 221 -4.81 2.49 -22.84
C PHE A 221 -4.97 2.83 -21.35
N VAL A 222 -4.63 4.07 -21.02
CA VAL A 222 -4.90 4.67 -19.71
C VAL A 222 -6.41 4.69 -19.45
N LYS A 223 -6.80 4.38 -18.20
CA LYS A 223 -8.19 4.48 -17.73
C LYS A 223 -8.24 5.36 -16.49
N SER A 224 -8.93 6.48 -16.55
CA SER A 224 -9.13 7.38 -15.41
C SER A 224 -10.35 7.01 -14.54
N SER A 225 -11.07 5.96 -14.91
CA SER A 225 -12.17 5.36 -14.15
C SER A 225 -12.01 3.84 -14.10
N PRO A 226 -12.59 3.15 -13.10
CA PRO A 226 -12.52 1.71 -13.02
C PRO A 226 -13.11 1.01 -14.26
N VAL A 227 -12.36 0.06 -14.82
CA VAL A 227 -12.80 -0.84 -15.88
C VAL A 227 -12.74 -2.27 -15.38
N SER A 228 -13.66 -3.12 -15.83
CA SER A 228 -13.65 -4.54 -15.45
C SER A 228 -12.45 -5.26 -16.07
N VAL A 229 -11.80 -6.12 -15.30
CA VAL A 229 -10.83 -7.07 -15.83
C VAL A 229 -11.56 -8.02 -16.79
N ALA A 230 -11.00 -8.21 -18.01
CA ALA A 230 -11.64 -8.95 -19.08
C ALA A 230 -11.83 -10.45 -18.73
N GLY A 231 -12.74 -11.11 -19.48
CA GLY A 231 -13.02 -12.54 -19.34
C GLY A 231 -14.30 -12.87 -18.59
N GLY A 232 -15.04 -11.88 -18.06
CA GLY A 232 -16.33 -12.10 -17.39
C GLY A 232 -16.26 -13.04 -16.19
N LEU A 233 -15.07 -13.27 -15.65
CA LEU A 233 -14.87 -14.14 -14.50
C LEU A 233 -15.39 -13.49 -13.22
N THR A 234 -16.12 -14.26 -12.43
CA THR A 234 -16.53 -13.93 -11.07
C THR A 234 -15.87 -14.90 -10.09
N GLY A 235 -15.75 -14.51 -8.83
CA GLY A 235 -15.04 -15.30 -7.82
C GLY A 235 -13.61 -14.85 -7.59
N TRP A 236 -13.22 -13.68 -8.08
CA TRP A 236 -11.98 -13.05 -7.68
C TRP A 236 -12.03 -12.72 -6.17
N CYS A 237 -11.02 -13.14 -5.42
CA CYS A 237 -10.96 -12.94 -3.98
C CYS A 237 -9.73 -12.13 -3.55
N GLN A 238 -8.72 -12.02 -4.42
CA GLN A 238 -7.51 -11.27 -4.12
C GLN A 238 -6.90 -10.69 -5.40
N VAL A 239 -6.40 -9.46 -5.29
CA VAL A 239 -5.59 -8.80 -6.32
C VAL A 239 -4.28 -8.30 -5.72
N SER A 240 -3.23 -8.29 -6.53
CA SER A 240 -1.93 -7.72 -6.19
C SER A 240 -1.38 -6.96 -7.39
N ALA A 241 -1.15 -5.67 -7.22
CA ALA A 241 -0.53 -4.82 -8.21
C ALA A 241 0.97 -4.68 -7.93
N ALA A 242 1.80 -4.85 -8.95
CA ALA A 242 3.25 -4.66 -8.89
C ALA A 242 3.69 -3.56 -9.87
N SER A 243 4.97 -3.40 -10.09
CA SER A 243 5.54 -2.30 -10.90
C SER A 243 4.96 -2.18 -12.32
N GLY A 244 4.56 -3.26 -12.95
CA GLY A 244 4.02 -3.20 -14.33
C GLY A 244 3.08 -4.35 -14.62
N ARG A 245 2.54 -5.00 -13.59
CA ARG A 245 1.74 -6.23 -13.68
C ARG A 245 0.62 -6.19 -12.65
N GLY A 246 -0.50 -6.83 -13.00
CA GLY A 246 -1.56 -7.17 -12.08
C GLY A 246 -1.64 -8.68 -11.92
N PHE A 247 -1.87 -9.15 -10.70
CA PHE A 247 -2.16 -10.53 -10.38
C PHE A 247 -3.48 -10.61 -9.65
N ALA A 248 -4.25 -11.66 -9.91
CA ALA A 248 -5.49 -11.90 -9.19
C ALA A 248 -5.68 -13.40 -8.95
N ILE A 249 -6.27 -13.74 -7.81
CA ILE A 249 -6.63 -15.12 -7.46
C ILE A 249 -8.14 -15.27 -7.62
N ASN A 250 -8.54 -16.26 -8.42
CA ASN A 250 -9.94 -16.65 -8.58
C ASN A 250 -10.18 -17.98 -7.84
N VAL A 251 -11.10 -17.99 -6.91
CA VAL A 251 -11.55 -19.21 -6.25
C VAL A 251 -12.70 -19.78 -7.07
N ARG A 252 -12.42 -20.75 -7.95
CA ARG A 252 -13.47 -21.55 -8.57
C ARG A 252 -14.23 -22.27 -7.46
N LYS A 253 -15.51 -21.97 -7.27
CA LYS A 253 -16.39 -22.88 -6.52
C LYS A 253 -16.30 -24.22 -7.23
N LYS A 254 -15.72 -25.25 -6.57
CA LYS A 254 -15.91 -26.62 -7.02
C LYS A 254 -17.42 -26.85 -7.00
N GLY A 255 -18.03 -27.03 -8.18
CA GLY A 255 -19.40 -27.49 -8.26
C GLY A 255 -19.47 -28.85 -7.58
N PHE A 256 -20.32 -28.93 -6.61
CA PHE A 256 -20.78 -30.22 -6.06
C PHE A 256 -21.82 -30.80 -7.00
#